data_5a617ee1cfd8a76a651dd48dae077d0a
#
_entry.id   5a617ee1cfd8a76a651dd48dae077d0a
#
_cell.length_a   1.000
_cell.length_b   1.000
_cell.length_c   1.000
_cell.angle_alpha   90.00
_cell.angle_beta   90.00
_cell.angle_gamma   90.00
#
_symmetry.space_group_name_H-M   'P 1'
#
loop_
_entity.id
_entity.type
_entity.pdbx_description
1 polymer ?
#
loop_
_entity_poly.entity_id
_entity_poly.type
_entity_poly.pdbx_seq_one_letter_code
_entity_poly.pdbx_strand_id
1 'polypeptide(L)'
;MRTTHVVILPYDPKWNEDFSAIRAELEAAMGELALRIEHVRSTSVEGMSSKPCIDVDVVIPDRTCLKATIERLASIGYVHEGNLRIEGREAFCYTGKPHLQLHHLYVCPADSEELRRHITFREFLR
;
A
#
# COMPACT_ATOMS: atom_id res chain seq x y z
N MET A 1 10.53 -16.26 5.81
CA MET A 1 11.81 -16.07 6.52
C MET A 1 11.94 -14.62 6.97
N ARG A 2 12.42 -14.43 8.17
CA ARG A 2 12.62 -13.09 8.71
C ARG A 2 14.01 -12.59 8.35
N THR A 3 14.11 -11.37 7.87
CA THR A 3 15.40 -10.73 7.68
C THR A 3 15.91 -10.25 9.02
N THR A 4 17.21 -10.46 9.28
CA THR A 4 17.85 -9.97 10.48
C THR A 4 18.45 -8.58 10.30
N HIS A 5 18.48 -8.11 9.07
CA HIS A 5 19.01 -6.79 8.74
C HIS A 5 17.93 -5.88 8.19
N VAL A 6 17.84 -4.70 8.79
CA VAL A 6 17.00 -3.63 8.26
C VAL A 6 17.94 -2.58 7.70
N VAL A 7 17.90 -2.40 6.39
CA VAL A 7 18.72 -1.39 5.73
C VAL A 7 17.90 -0.13 5.57
N ILE A 8 18.36 0.95 6.22
CA ILE A 8 17.74 2.26 6.11
C ILE A 8 18.55 3.06 5.10
N LEU A 9 17.90 3.53 4.06
CA LEU A 9 18.53 4.32 3.01
C LEU A 9 18.11 5.76 3.10
N PRO A 10 18.96 6.70 2.66
CA PRO A 10 18.54 8.09 2.52
C PRO A 10 17.36 8.19 1.57
N TYR A 11 16.58 9.25 1.70
CA TYR A 11 15.45 9.49 0.81
C TYR A 11 15.89 9.39 -0.66
N ASP A 12 15.07 8.68 -1.44
CA ASP A 12 15.30 8.46 -2.86
C ASP A 12 14.07 8.95 -3.63
N PRO A 13 14.20 9.99 -4.48
CA PRO A 13 13.07 10.47 -5.29
C PRO A 13 12.46 9.37 -6.17
N LYS A 14 13.23 8.34 -6.49
CA LYS A 14 12.75 7.21 -7.27
C LYS A 14 11.59 6.49 -6.60
N TRP A 15 11.45 6.60 -5.28
CA TRP A 15 10.33 5.96 -4.57
C TRP A 15 8.98 6.47 -5.05
N ASN A 16 8.88 7.72 -5.49
CA ASN A 16 7.65 8.24 -6.08
C ASN A 16 7.36 7.59 -7.43
N GLU A 17 8.39 7.35 -8.23
CA GLU A 17 8.25 6.66 -9.50
C GLU A 17 7.87 5.19 -9.27
N ASP A 18 8.49 4.55 -8.28
CA ASP A 18 8.17 3.18 -7.91
C ASP A 18 6.72 3.06 -7.48
N PHE A 19 6.24 4.01 -6.68
CA PHE A 19 4.84 4.05 -6.28
C PHE A 19 3.92 4.22 -7.51
N SER A 20 4.28 5.09 -8.44
CA SER A 20 3.47 5.35 -9.63
C SER A 20 3.30 4.08 -10.47
N ALA A 21 4.34 3.27 -10.59
CA ALA A 21 4.27 2.01 -11.33
C ALA A 21 3.33 1.02 -10.62
N ILE A 22 3.43 0.93 -9.29
CA ILE A 22 2.55 0.08 -8.49
C ILE A 22 1.11 0.54 -8.63
N ARG A 23 0.88 1.85 -8.50
CA ARG A 23 -0.45 2.44 -8.60
C ARG A 23 -1.10 2.16 -9.95
N ALA A 24 -0.34 2.24 -11.02
CA ALA A 24 -0.89 2.01 -12.36
C ALA A 24 -1.48 0.61 -12.49
N GLU A 25 -0.80 -0.41 -11.97
CA GLU A 25 -1.33 -1.77 -12.00
C GLU A 25 -2.55 -1.94 -11.12
N LEU A 26 -2.54 -1.30 -9.96
CA LEU A 26 -3.67 -1.37 -9.03
C LEU A 26 -4.89 -0.67 -9.62
N GLU A 27 -4.71 0.48 -10.24
CA GLU A 27 -5.82 1.21 -10.87
C GLU A 27 -6.45 0.38 -11.99
N ALA A 28 -5.62 -0.28 -12.78
CA ALA A 28 -6.13 -1.11 -13.86
C ALA A 28 -6.97 -2.29 -13.34
N ALA A 29 -6.56 -2.88 -12.22
CA ALA A 29 -7.29 -4.01 -11.63
C ALA A 29 -8.54 -3.57 -10.88
N MET A 30 -8.46 -2.47 -10.14
CA MET A 30 -9.53 -2.04 -9.24
C MET A 30 -10.62 -1.22 -9.95
N GLY A 31 -10.25 -0.44 -10.96
CA GLY A 31 -11.20 0.43 -11.62
C GLY A 31 -11.92 1.34 -10.62
N GLU A 32 -13.24 1.36 -10.69
CA GLU A 32 -14.07 2.23 -9.85
C GLU A 32 -14.17 1.79 -8.39
N LEU A 33 -13.74 0.58 -8.06
CA LEU A 33 -13.76 0.12 -6.68
C LEU A 33 -12.81 0.91 -5.78
N ALA A 34 -11.73 1.43 -6.33
CA ALA A 34 -10.79 2.23 -5.56
C ALA A 34 -11.19 3.70 -5.63
N LEU A 35 -11.46 4.29 -4.48
CA LEU A 35 -11.69 5.74 -4.40
C LEU A 35 -10.38 6.49 -4.56
N ARG A 36 -9.32 5.96 -3.98
CA ARG A 36 -7.98 6.53 -4.02
C ARG A 36 -6.97 5.42 -3.81
N ILE A 37 -5.74 5.66 -4.26
CA ILE A 37 -4.60 4.81 -3.97
C ILE A 37 -3.53 5.75 -3.44
N GLU A 38 -3.16 5.57 -2.18
CA GLU A 38 -2.31 6.50 -1.46
C GLU A 38 -0.91 5.92 -1.21
N HIS A 39 0.11 6.74 -1.45
CA HIS A 39 1.48 6.45 -1.05
C HIS A 39 1.64 6.94 0.38
N VAL A 40 1.91 6.03 1.30
CA VAL A 40 1.91 6.37 2.73
C VAL A 40 3.21 5.95 3.40
N ARG A 41 3.37 6.33 4.67
CA ARG A 41 4.50 6.03 5.54
C ARG A 41 5.80 6.65 5.03
N SER A 42 6.95 6.10 5.46
CA SER A 42 8.24 6.79 5.32
C SER A 42 8.63 7.13 3.89
N THR A 43 8.43 6.22 2.94
CA THR A 43 8.84 6.48 1.54
C THR A 43 8.00 7.55 0.86
N SER A 44 6.86 7.93 1.46
CA SER A 44 6.00 8.98 0.90
C SER A 44 6.40 10.38 1.36
N VAL A 45 7.36 10.49 2.28
CA VAL A 45 7.76 11.75 2.87
C VAL A 45 9.11 12.18 2.29
N GLU A 46 9.09 13.29 1.56
CA GLU A 46 10.30 13.83 0.95
C GLU A 46 11.36 14.11 2.01
N GLY A 47 12.56 13.66 1.75
CA GLY A 47 13.70 13.87 2.64
C GLY A 47 13.85 12.85 3.76
N MET A 48 12.85 11.97 3.96
CA MET A 48 12.89 10.99 5.04
C MET A 48 13.62 9.71 4.64
N SER A 49 14.58 9.29 5.46
CA SER A 49 15.24 7.99 5.29
C SER A 49 14.25 6.87 5.57
N SER A 50 14.40 5.75 4.88
CA SER A 50 13.49 4.62 5.04
C SER A 50 14.09 3.32 4.54
N LYS A 51 13.46 2.20 4.91
CA LYS A 51 13.64 0.96 4.19
C LYS A 51 13.12 1.17 2.76
N PRO A 52 13.74 0.58 1.74
CA PRO A 52 13.29 0.74 0.36
C PRO A 52 12.08 -0.16 0.06
N CYS A 53 11.02 0.02 0.82
CA CYS A 53 9.77 -0.72 0.67
C CYS A 53 8.63 0.30 0.64
N ILE A 54 7.90 0.32 -0.47
CA ILE A 54 6.80 1.26 -0.68
C ILE A 54 5.58 0.79 0.10
N ASP A 55 4.92 1.68 0.83
CA ASP A 55 3.68 1.35 1.52
C ASP A 55 2.51 1.99 0.79
N VAL A 56 1.52 1.16 0.45
CA VAL A 56 0.38 1.57 -0.38
C VAL A 56 -0.92 1.25 0.33
N ASP A 57 -1.79 2.25 0.43
CA ASP A 57 -3.16 2.06 0.89
C ASP A 57 -4.11 2.24 -0.28
N VAL A 58 -4.87 1.19 -0.60
CA VAL A 58 -5.98 1.27 -1.54
C VAL A 58 -7.24 1.56 -0.73
N VAL A 59 -7.92 2.65 -1.04
CA VAL A 59 -9.10 3.09 -0.30
C VAL A 59 -10.35 2.67 -1.04
N ILE A 60 -11.22 1.91 -0.36
CA ILE A 60 -12.50 1.47 -0.91
C ILE A 60 -13.63 2.19 -0.15
N PRO A 61 -14.84 2.31 -0.75
CA PRO A 61 -15.93 3.06 -0.12
C PRO A 61 -16.29 2.53 1.27
N ASP A 62 -16.43 1.21 1.41
CA ASP A 62 -16.78 0.58 2.67
C ASP A 62 -16.48 -0.91 2.62
N ARG A 63 -16.74 -1.60 3.73
CA ARG A 63 -16.41 -3.03 3.85
C ARG A 63 -17.21 -3.94 2.90
N THR A 64 -18.34 -3.49 2.40
CA THR A 64 -19.13 -4.31 1.48
C THR A 64 -18.42 -4.53 0.15
N CYS A 65 -17.45 -3.67 -0.16
CA CYS A 65 -16.65 -3.78 -1.38
C CYS A 65 -15.47 -4.74 -1.23
N LEU A 66 -15.20 -5.25 -0.03
CA LEU A 66 -13.99 -6.03 0.22
C LEU A 66 -13.93 -7.31 -0.61
N LYS A 67 -15.04 -8.04 -0.71
CA LYS A 67 -15.06 -9.29 -1.47
C LYS A 67 -14.66 -9.07 -2.93
N ALA A 68 -15.25 -8.08 -3.56
CA ALA A 68 -14.93 -7.74 -4.95
C ALA A 68 -13.47 -7.29 -5.07
N THR A 69 -12.98 -6.54 -4.08
CA THR A 69 -11.59 -6.09 -4.03
C THR A 69 -10.64 -7.28 -3.98
N ILE A 70 -10.92 -8.24 -3.11
CA ILE A 70 -10.10 -9.45 -2.99
C ILE A 70 -10.02 -10.17 -4.34
N GLU A 71 -11.16 -10.31 -5.03
CA GLU A 71 -11.21 -10.98 -6.32
C GLU A 71 -10.41 -10.23 -7.39
N ARG A 72 -10.55 -8.91 -7.44
CA ARG A 72 -9.82 -8.11 -8.42
C ARG A 72 -8.32 -8.12 -8.19
N LEU A 73 -7.90 -8.01 -6.93
CA LEU A 73 -6.48 -8.04 -6.61
C LEU A 73 -5.89 -9.43 -6.84
N ALA A 74 -6.68 -10.49 -6.61
CA ALA A 74 -6.24 -11.85 -6.91
C ALA A 74 -5.90 -12.01 -8.39
N SER A 75 -6.63 -11.33 -9.27
CA SER A 75 -6.40 -11.43 -10.72
C SER A 75 -5.04 -10.89 -11.14
N ILE A 76 -4.39 -10.10 -10.30
CA ILE A 76 -3.04 -9.58 -10.58
C ILE A 76 -2.00 -10.07 -9.56
N GLY A 77 -2.33 -11.14 -8.82
CA GLY A 77 -1.34 -11.84 -8.01
C GLY A 77 -1.29 -11.48 -6.54
N TYR A 78 -2.23 -10.68 -6.04
CA TYR A 78 -2.28 -10.38 -4.61
C TYR A 78 -3.20 -11.35 -3.88
N VAL A 79 -2.75 -11.82 -2.73
CA VAL A 79 -3.48 -12.76 -1.89
C VAL A 79 -3.86 -12.10 -0.57
N HIS A 80 -5.13 -12.16 -0.23
CA HIS A 80 -5.66 -11.56 0.99
C HIS A 80 -5.15 -12.28 2.24
N GLU A 81 -4.67 -11.53 3.21
CA GLU A 81 -4.12 -12.05 4.46
C GLU A 81 -4.96 -11.71 5.69
N GLY A 82 -6.06 -10.98 5.52
CA GLY A 82 -6.85 -10.49 6.64
C GLY A 82 -6.25 -9.22 7.23
N ASN A 83 -6.73 -8.84 8.42
CA ASN A 83 -6.34 -7.57 9.00
C ASN A 83 -5.02 -7.62 9.80
N LEU A 84 -4.46 -8.81 10.01
CA LEU A 84 -3.25 -9.02 10.79
C LEU A 84 -3.33 -8.33 12.17
N ARG A 85 -4.51 -8.38 12.80
CA ARG A 85 -4.81 -7.81 14.12
C ARG A 85 -4.82 -6.28 14.17
N ILE A 86 -4.88 -5.62 13.02
CA ILE A 86 -5.03 -4.16 12.96
C ILE A 86 -6.36 -3.86 12.30
N GLU A 87 -7.33 -3.41 13.08
CA GLU A 87 -8.63 -3.05 12.54
C GLU A 87 -8.52 -1.90 11.56
N GLY A 88 -9.39 -1.89 10.57
CA GLY A 88 -9.46 -0.81 9.60
C GLY A 88 -8.52 -0.97 8.43
N ARG A 89 -7.81 -2.11 8.33
CA ARG A 89 -7.02 -2.41 7.15
C ARG A 89 -7.06 -3.90 6.85
N GLU A 90 -6.91 -4.24 5.58
CA GLU A 90 -6.75 -5.62 5.14
C GLU A 90 -5.44 -5.71 4.39
N ALA A 91 -4.60 -6.67 4.78
CA ALA A 91 -3.27 -6.83 4.18
C ALA A 91 -3.31 -7.82 3.04
N PHE A 92 -2.45 -7.61 2.06
CA PHE A 92 -2.32 -8.49 0.90
C PHE A 92 -0.85 -8.80 0.68
N CYS A 93 -0.55 -10.04 0.34
CA CYS A 93 0.80 -10.44 -0.03
C CYS A 93 0.85 -10.83 -1.50
N TYR A 94 2.06 -10.99 -2.00
CA TYR A 94 2.27 -11.37 -3.39
C TYR A 94 3.60 -12.06 -3.55
N THR A 95 3.76 -12.76 -4.67
CA THR A 95 5.06 -13.31 -5.10
C THR A 95 5.20 -13.05 -6.60
N GLY A 96 6.43 -13.06 -7.08
CA GLY A 96 6.66 -13.02 -8.52
C GLY A 96 6.35 -11.70 -9.20
N LYS A 97 6.62 -10.58 -8.55
CA LYS A 97 6.47 -9.25 -9.16
C LYS A 97 7.83 -8.55 -9.28
N PRO A 98 8.79 -9.15 -10.00
CA PRO A 98 10.14 -8.58 -10.09
C PRO A 98 10.21 -7.25 -10.84
N HIS A 99 9.16 -6.91 -11.59
CA HIS A 99 9.07 -5.66 -12.33
C HIS A 99 8.66 -4.47 -11.46
N LEU A 100 8.25 -4.74 -10.21
CA LEU A 100 7.85 -3.70 -9.28
C LEU A 100 8.80 -3.66 -8.09
N GLN A 101 8.98 -2.47 -7.53
CA GLN A 101 9.71 -2.32 -6.28
C GLN A 101 8.97 -3.05 -5.17
N LEU A 102 9.71 -3.59 -4.20
CA LEU A 102 9.12 -4.23 -3.03
C LEU A 102 8.13 -3.26 -2.36
N HIS A 103 6.96 -3.75 -2.01
CA HIS A 103 5.93 -2.91 -1.42
C HIS A 103 5.01 -3.72 -0.51
N HIS A 104 4.37 -3.00 0.42
CA HIS A 104 3.30 -3.54 1.26
C HIS A 104 1.99 -2.97 0.73
N LEU A 105 1.00 -3.84 0.55
CA LEU A 105 -0.32 -3.43 0.07
C LEU A 105 -1.37 -3.64 1.14
N TYR A 106 -2.09 -2.59 1.45
CA TYR A 106 -3.24 -2.63 2.36
C TYR A 106 -4.45 -2.07 1.66
N VAL A 107 -5.63 -2.57 2.03
CA VAL A 107 -6.91 -2.04 1.59
C VAL A 107 -7.63 -1.53 2.83
N CYS A 108 -8.11 -0.29 2.76
CA CYS A 108 -8.78 0.36 3.89
C CYS A 108 -10.12 0.93 3.42
N PRO A 109 -11.20 0.76 4.22
CA PRO A 109 -12.42 1.51 3.94
C PRO A 109 -12.18 2.99 4.20
N ALA A 110 -12.97 3.84 3.55
CA ALA A 110 -12.76 5.29 3.58
C ALA A 110 -12.81 5.89 4.99
N ASP A 111 -13.52 5.24 5.93
CA ASP A 111 -13.65 5.70 7.30
C ASP A 111 -12.63 5.07 8.27
N SER A 112 -11.63 4.38 7.75
CA SER A 112 -10.65 3.65 8.56
C SER A 112 -9.78 4.60 9.39
N GLU A 113 -9.65 4.30 10.70
CA GLU A 113 -8.72 5.00 11.59
C GLU A 113 -7.27 4.78 11.16
N GLU A 114 -6.94 3.56 10.71
CA GLU A 114 -5.58 3.24 10.27
C GLU A 114 -5.21 4.06 9.04
N LEU A 115 -6.14 4.21 8.11
CA LEU A 115 -5.95 5.07 6.93
C LEU A 115 -5.68 6.51 7.39
N ARG A 116 -6.49 7.01 8.32
CA ARG A 116 -6.34 8.37 8.83
C ARG A 116 -4.97 8.58 9.46
N ARG A 117 -4.48 7.59 10.21
CA ARG A 117 -3.15 7.67 10.81
C ARG A 117 -2.06 7.76 9.76
N HIS A 118 -2.17 6.96 8.70
CA HIS A 118 -1.19 6.97 7.62
C HIS A 118 -1.17 8.32 6.90
N ILE A 119 -2.34 8.86 6.60
CA ILE A 119 -2.45 10.16 5.92
C ILE A 119 -1.93 11.28 6.82
N THR A 120 -2.33 11.27 8.10
CA THR A 120 -1.91 12.29 9.06
C THR A 120 -0.39 12.28 9.24
N PHE A 121 0.22 11.10 9.36
CA PHE A 121 1.67 10.96 9.46
C PHE A 121 2.35 11.62 8.26
N ARG A 122 1.90 11.26 7.07
CA ARG A 122 2.48 11.78 5.83
C ARG A 122 2.35 13.29 5.72
N GLU A 123 1.14 13.82 5.96
CA GLU A 123 0.87 15.24 5.78
C GLU A 123 1.55 16.10 6.84
N PHE A 124 1.69 15.58 8.05
CA PHE A 124 2.37 16.30 9.13
C PHE A 124 3.86 16.48 8.83
N LEU A 125 4.47 15.51 8.16
CA LEU A 125 5.91 15.52 7.92
C LEU A 125 6.32 16.13 6.57
N ARG A 126 5.40 16.41 5.69
CA ARG A 126 5.69 17.02 4.39
C ARG A 126 6.04 18.49 4.49
#